data_f87e65985c4173effb263823c959b3ad
#
_entry.id   f87e65985c4173effb263823c959b3ad
#
_cell.length_a   1.000
_cell.length_b   1.000
_cell.length_c   1.000
_cell.angle_alpha   90.00
_cell.angle_beta   90.00
_cell.angle_gamma   90.00
#
_symmetry.space_group_name_H-M   'P 1'
#
loop_
_entity.id
_entity.type
_entity.pdbx_description
1 polymer ?
#
loop_
_entity_poly.entity_id
_entity_poly.type
_entity_poly.pdbx_seq_one_letter_code
_entity_poly.pdbx_strand_id
1 'polypeptide(L)'
;MIKKHIVRCTVILVLLVAAGVFAYHMPTTAKSHSENGTTTLKDTTQTTPKAAVPLSHMAQLNFADETLPLGDARVERKMKMVLTAYTYGRLQTNRLHRKAAEWFPVIEPILAAYGIPDDFKYIALVESGLQEGTSHKGASGIWQFMPGTARIYGLKVNRKIDERKNLRKSTIAAAKYIKELYHIFDSWTLVAAAYNVGDVHIQKQINKQNQDNYFKLKLNRETGGYVYKLISMKEVVENPARYGYRPAKGLIAYRQENKFKAYN
;
A
#
# COMPACT_ATOMS: atom_id res chain seq x y z
N MET A 1 17.91 -31.33 14.60
CA MET A 1 17.02 -30.52 15.50
C MET A 1 17.19 -29.05 15.12
N ILE A 2 16.29 -28.52 14.26
CA ILE A 2 16.31 -27.12 13.84
C ILE A 2 15.57 -26.32 14.92
N LYS A 3 16.28 -25.45 15.63
CA LYS A 3 15.69 -24.55 16.64
C LYS A 3 14.73 -23.60 15.92
N LYS A 4 13.42 -23.73 16.18
CA LYS A 4 12.39 -22.78 15.76
C LYS A 4 12.64 -21.45 16.47
N HIS A 5 13.29 -20.52 15.79
CA HIS A 5 13.36 -19.15 16.25
C HIS A 5 12.04 -18.45 15.93
N ILE A 6 11.23 -18.24 16.95
CA ILE A 6 9.98 -17.46 16.88
C ILE A 6 10.37 -16.00 16.68
N VAL A 7 10.25 -15.52 15.46
CA VAL A 7 10.46 -14.10 15.14
C VAL A 7 9.15 -13.36 15.37
N ARG A 8 9.08 -12.61 16.45
CA ARG A 8 7.99 -11.67 16.71
C ARG A 8 8.22 -10.40 15.86
N CYS A 9 7.70 -10.40 14.65
CA CYS A 9 7.65 -9.19 13.83
C CYS A 9 6.41 -8.38 14.22
N THR A 10 6.55 -7.47 15.18
CA THR A 10 5.50 -6.49 15.51
C THR A 10 5.73 -5.25 14.66
N VAL A 11 5.20 -5.26 13.46
CA VAL A 11 5.12 -4.06 12.62
C VAL A 11 3.92 -3.25 13.08
N ILE A 12 4.15 -2.12 13.71
CA ILE A 12 3.10 -1.15 13.98
C ILE A 12 3.36 0.06 13.10
N LEU A 13 2.50 0.19 12.14
CA LEU A 13 2.47 1.31 11.22
C LEU A 13 2.05 2.59 11.92
N VAL A 14 2.81 3.64 11.66
CA VAL A 14 2.52 5.02 12.10
C VAL A 14 1.28 5.52 11.37
N LEU A 15 0.16 5.60 12.07
CA LEU A 15 -0.96 6.46 11.71
C LEU A 15 -0.61 7.89 12.08
N LEU A 16 0.04 8.63 11.20
CA LEU A 16 0.18 10.07 11.29
C LEU A 16 -0.03 10.73 9.92
N VAL A 17 -1.23 10.61 9.37
CA VAL A 17 -1.75 11.57 8.38
C VAL A 17 -3.30 11.64 8.46
N ALA A 18 -3.89 11.71 9.63
CA ALA A 18 -5.32 11.99 9.73
C ALA A 18 -5.78 12.66 11.05
N ALA A 19 -4.87 13.24 11.83
CA ALA A 19 -5.29 13.88 13.09
C ALA A 19 -4.79 15.33 13.22
N GLY A 20 -4.57 16.04 12.16
CA GLY A 20 -3.99 17.38 12.20
C GLY A 20 -4.78 18.44 11.43
N VAL A 21 -6.11 18.40 11.33
CA VAL A 21 -6.91 19.57 10.96
C VAL A 21 -8.36 19.36 11.43
N PHE A 22 -8.62 19.56 12.72
CA PHE A 22 -9.96 19.92 13.17
C PHE A 22 -9.88 20.77 14.44
N ALA A 23 -9.39 21.99 14.28
CA ALA A 23 -9.61 23.07 15.23
C ALA A 23 -9.41 24.40 14.50
N TYR A 24 -10.38 24.82 13.69
CA TYR A 24 -10.49 26.22 13.31
C TYR A 24 -11.95 26.64 13.30
N HIS A 25 -12.29 27.42 14.34
CA HIS A 25 -13.24 28.52 14.42
C HIS A 25 -14.58 28.44 13.65
N MET A 26 -15.63 28.38 14.43
CA MET A 26 -16.95 28.90 14.05
C MET A 26 -16.90 30.44 14.01
N PRO A 27 -17.32 31.11 12.96
CA PRO A 27 -17.69 32.50 13.04
C PRO A 27 -19.19 32.65 13.37
N THR A 28 -19.41 33.49 14.34
CA THR A 28 -20.68 33.99 14.84
C THR A 28 -21.48 34.74 13.76
N THR A 29 -22.77 34.56 13.81
CA THR A 29 -23.81 35.25 13.03
C THR A 29 -23.74 36.78 13.08
N ALA A 30 -23.93 37.42 11.91
CA ALA A 30 -24.45 38.76 11.82
C ALA A 30 -25.42 38.91 10.61
N LYS A 31 -26.45 39.67 10.82
CA LYS A 31 -27.69 39.82 10.05
C LYS A 31 -27.55 40.55 8.70
N SER A 32 -28.36 40.08 7.79
CA SER A 32 -29.11 40.73 6.70
C SER A 32 -28.82 42.19 6.29
N HIS A 33 -28.62 42.39 4.99
CA HIS A 33 -29.37 43.40 4.22
C HIS A 33 -29.56 42.94 2.78
N SER A 34 -30.77 43.14 2.27
CA SER A 34 -31.27 42.88 0.92
C SER A 34 -30.85 44.00 0.00
N GLU A 35 -30.33 43.67 -1.21
CA GLU A 35 -30.55 44.50 -2.37
C GLU A 35 -30.48 43.65 -3.67
N ASN A 36 -31.48 43.93 -4.52
CA ASN A 36 -31.71 43.33 -5.83
C ASN A 36 -30.62 43.72 -6.85
N GLY A 37 -30.13 42.75 -7.58
CA GLY A 37 -29.28 42.97 -8.74
C GLY A 37 -29.28 41.75 -9.67
N THR A 38 -30.16 41.81 -10.69
CA THR A 38 -30.21 40.82 -11.79
C THR A 38 -28.92 40.84 -12.57
N THR A 39 -28.14 39.75 -12.53
CA THR A 39 -27.04 39.53 -13.48
C THR A 39 -26.95 38.06 -13.85
N THR A 40 -27.03 37.84 -15.12
CA THR A 40 -26.99 36.60 -15.92
C THR A 40 -26.00 35.57 -15.41
N LEU A 41 -26.48 34.39 -15.02
CA LEU A 41 -25.67 33.20 -14.67
C LEU A 41 -25.00 32.65 -15.93
N LYS A 42 -23.68 32.80 -16.03
CA LYS A 42 -22.84 31.90 -16.83
C LYS A 42 -22.68 30.63 -16.02
N ASP A 43 -23.29 29.58 -16.53
CA ASP A 43 -23.19 28.21 -16.07
C ASP A 43 -21.74 27.73 -16.21
N THR A 44 -20.99 27.78 -15.11
CA THR A 44 -19.70 27.14 -15.00
C THR A 44 -19.91 25.89 -14.17
N THR A 45 -20.31 24.83 -14.82
CA THR A 45 -20.42 23.48 -14.24
C THR A 45 -19.03 23.05 -13.78
N GLN A 46 -18.66 23.38 -12.56
CA GLN A 46 -17.56 22.72 -11.88
C GLN A 46 -18.01 21.30 -11.51
N THR A 47 -17.80 20.37 -12.41
CA THR A 47 -17.88 18.95 -12.13
C THR A 47 -16.78 18.57 -11.16
N THR A 48 -17.09 18.58 -9.87
CA THR A 48 -16.34 17.83 -8.87
C THR A 48 -16.38 16.36 -9.27
N PRO A 49 -15.25 15.68 -9.49
CA PRO A 49 -15.27 14.27 -9.83
C PRO A 49 -15.64 13.47 -8.58
N LYS A 50 -16.93 13.18 -8.45
CA LYS A 50 -17.43 12.15 -7.55
C LYS A 50 -17.13 10.79 -8.23
N ALA A 51 -15.87 10.40 -8.24
CA ALA A 51 -15.44 9.13 -8.81
C ALA A 51 -15.96 7.98 -7.95
N ALA A 52 -17.21 7.63 -8.15
CA ALA A 52 -17.71 6.34 -7.73
C ALA A 52 -16.99 5.28 -8.58
N VAL A 53 -16.18 4.44 -7.96
CA VAL A 53 -15.54 3.30 -8.65
C VAL A 53 -16.66 2.38 -9.12
N PRO A 54 -16.84 2.16 -10.44
CA PRO A 54 -17.90 1.29 -10.95
C PRO A 54 -17.70 -0.15 -10.45
N LEU A 55 -18.79 -0.89 -10.24
CA LEU A 55 -18.71 -2.31 -9.83
C LEU A 55 -17.91 -3.16 -10.83
N SER A 56 -18.06 -2.89 -12.13
CA SER A 56 -17.28 -3.55 -13.20
C SER A 56 -15.77 -3.36 -13.05
N HIS A 57 -15.33 -2.24 -12.51
CA HIS A 57 -13.92 -2.02 -12.23
C HIS A 57 -13.47 -2.73 -10.95
N MET A 58 -14.33 -2.81 -9.93
CA MET A 58 -14.02 -3.55 -8.70
C MET A 58 -13.75 -5.05 -8.96
N ALA A 59 -14.40 -5.63 -9.98
CA ALA A 59 -14.18 -7.00 -10.41
C ALA A 59 -12.76 -7.28 -10.94
N GLN A 60 -12.06 -6.24 -11.37
CA GLN A 60 -10.70 -6.34 -11.91
C GLN A 60 -9.62 -6.14 -10.84
N LEU A 61 -10.01 -5.64 -9.66
CA LEU A 61 -9.07 -5.38 -8.57
C LEU A 61 -8.59 -6.70 -7.96
N ASN A 62 -7.28 -6.85 -7.90
CA ASN A 62 -6.63 -8.03 -7.36
C ASN A 62 -5.28 -7.67 -6.72
N PHE A 63 -4.73 -8.61 -5.97
CA PHE A 63 -3.35 -8.59 -5.50
C PHE A 63 -2.71 -9.94 -5.82
N ALA A 64 -1.67 -9.93 -6.64
CA ALA A 64 -0.96 -11.13 -7.09
C ALA A 64 -1.95 -12.19 -7.67
N ASP A 65 -2.85 -11.74 -8.55
CA ASP A 65 -3.91 -12.50 -9.19
C ASP A 65 -5.00 -13.06 -8.24
N GLU A 66 -4.90 -12.82 -6.94
CA GLU A 66 -5.95 -13.13 -5.98
C GLU A 66 -7.00 -12.00 -5.98
N THR A 67 -8.20 -12.30 -6.48
CA THR A 67 -9.29 -11.33 -6.64
C THR A 67 -10.04 -11.07 -5.33
N LEU A 68 -10.67 -9.89 -5.24
CA LEU A 68 -11.59 -9.61 -4.15
C LEU A 68 -12.85 -10.48 -4.27
N PRO A 69 -13.38 -11.03 -3.17
CA PRO A 69 -14.68 -11.70 -3.18
C PRO A 69 -15.80 -10.69 -3.47
N LEU A 70 -16.30 -10.71 -4.70
CA LEU A 70 -17.41 -9.87 -5.12
C LEU A 70 -18.73 -10.37 -4.49
N GLY A 71 -19.66 -9.43 -4.27
CA GLY A 71 -20.94 -9.71 -3.62
C GLY A 71 -20.88 -9.63 -2.08
N ASP A 72 -19.68 -9.50 -1.48
CA ASP A 72 -19.56 -9.15 -0.06
C ASP A 72 -19.55 -7.61 0.08
N ALA A 73 -20.68 -7.04 0.42
CA ALA A 73 -20.85 -5.59 0.57
C ALA A 73 -19.87 -4.96 1.60
N ARG A 74 -19.35 -5.74 2.55
CA ARG A 74 -18.34 -5.30 3.52
C ARG A 74 -16.99 -5.14 2.83
N VAL A 75 -16.59 -6.10 1.99
CA VAL A 75 -15.34 -6.07 1.22
C VAL A 75 -15.37 -4.91 0.23
N GLU A 76 -16.44 -4.79 -0.54
CA GLU A 76 -16.61 -3.73 -1.54
C GLU A 76 -16.58 -2.34 -0.92
N ARG A 77 -17.31 -2.14 0.18
CA ARG A 77 -17.31 -0.87 0.91
C ARG A 77 -15.92 -0.50 1.44
N LYS A 78 -15.21 -1.49 1.98
CA LYS A 78 -13.86 -1.30 2.50
C LYS A 78 -12.88 -0.97 1.37
N MET A 79 -12.94 -1.69 0.25
CA MET A 79 -12.10 -1.40 -0.91
C MET A 79 -12.33 0.03 -1.42
N LYS A 80 -13.58 0.41 -1.62
CA LYS A 80 -13.96 1.76 -2.06
C LYS A 80 -13.44 2.84 -1.10
N MET A 81 -13.60 2.62 0.20
CA MET A 81 -13.13 3.56 1.23
C MET A 81 -11.61 3.73 1.19
N VAL A 82 -10.87 2.63 1.14
CA VAL A 82 -9.40 2.67 1.13
C VAL A 82 -8.90 3.27 -0.18
N LEU A 83 -9.43 2.86 -1.33
CA LEU A 83 -9.04 3.39 -2.64
C LEU A 83 -9.30 4.91 -2.74
N THR A 84 -10.44 5.38 -2.23
CA THR A 84 -10.75 6.82 -2.20
C THR A 84 -9.71 7.61 -1.39
N ALA A 85 -9.16 7.03 -0.31
CA ALA A 85 -8.13 7.69 0.50
C ALA A 85 -6.81 7.88 -0.25
N TYR A 86 -6.55 7.09 -1.29
CA TYR A 86 -5.35 7.18 -2.12
C TYR A 86 -5.51 8.05 -3.38
N THR A 87 -6.68 8.61 -3.63
CA THR A 87 -6.87 9.56 -4.75
C THR A 87 -6.07 10.85 -4.55
N TYR A 88 -5.70 11.52 -5.65
CA TYR A 88 -4.97 12.80 -5.57
C TYR A 88 -5.70 13.86 -4.76
N GLY A 89 -7.03 13.96 -4.88
CA GLY A 89 -7.84 14.89 -4.11
C GLY A 89 -7.75 14.71 -2.58
N ARG A 90 -7.29 13.55 -2.09
CA ARG A 90 -7.06 13.26 -0.67
C ARG A 90 -5.59 13.40 -0.28
N LEU A 91 -4.69 12.82 -1.06
CA LEU A 91 -3.26 12.82 -0.74
C LEU A 91 -2.54 14.10 -1.16
N GLN A 92 -3.00 14.77 -2.23
CA GLN A 92 -2.45 16.00 -2.79
C GLN A 92 -0.92 15.95 -3.04
N THR A 93 -0.41 14.76 -3.41
CA THR A 93 1.01 14.55 -3.63
C THR A 93 1.27 13.56 -4.76
N ASN A 94 2.24 13.88 -5.64
CA ASN A 94 2.74 12.95 -6.65
C ASN A 94 3.95 12.12 -6.16
N ARG A 95 4.24 12.17 -4.86
CA ARG A 95 5.42 11.51 -4.28
C ARG A 95 5.42 10.01 -4.52
N LEU A 96 4.25 9.37 -4.45
CA LEU A 96 4.10 7.93 -4.70
C LEU A 96 4.59 7.53 -6.11
N HIS A 97 4.23 8.28 -7.15
CA HIS A 97 4.65 8.01 -8.54
C HIS A 97 6.14 8.26 -8.75
N ARG A 98 6.71 9.28 -8.09
CA ARG A 98 8.16 9.52 -8.14
C ARG A 98 8.93 8.40 -7.48
N LYS A 99 8.49 7.93 -6.30
CA LYS A 99 9.13 6.81 -5.60
C LYS A 99 8.96 5.48 -6.34
N ALA A 100 7.82 5.26 -6.96
CA ALA A 100 7.63 4.10 -7.85
C ALA A 100 8.63 4.14 -9.03
N ALA A 101 8.79 5.29 -9.69
CA ALA A 101 9.74 5.46 -10.79
C ALA A 101 11.20 5.25 -10.35
N GLU A 102 11.54 5.61 -9.10
CA GLU A 102 12.87 5.46 -8.53
C GLU A 102 13.17 4.01 -8.11
N TRP A 103 12.19 3.33 -7.48
CA TRP A 103 12.46 2.05 -6.82
C TRP A 103 12.13 0.83 -7.68
N PHE A 104 11.08 0.88 -8.49
CA PHE A 104 10.61 -0.28 -9.26
C PHE A 104 11.64 -0.86 -10.21
N PRO A 105 12.48 -0.05 -10.92
CA PRO A 105 13.54 -0.59 -11.77
C PRO A 105 14.55 -1.50 -11.04
N VAL A 106 14.68 -1.33 -9.72
CA VAL A 106 15.57 -2.18 -8.89
C VAL A 106 14.78 -3.32 -8.24
N ILE A 107 13.54 -3.07 -7.82
CA ILE A 107 12.72 -4.04 -7.07
C ILE A 107 12.21 -5.16 -7.98
N GLU A 108 11.59 -4.82 -9.11
CA GLU A 108 10.92 -5.78 -10.00
C GLU A 108 11.83 -6.91 -10.48
N PRO A 109 13.05 -6.67 -11.01
CA PRO A 109 13.90 -7.77 -11.45
C PRO A 109 14.37 -8.66 -10.29
N ILE A 110 14.46 -8.13 -9.07
CA ILE A 110 14.81 -8.93 -7.90
C ILE A 110 13.62 -9.82 -7.50
N LEU A 111 12.40 -9.28 -7.41
CA LEU A 111 11.20 -10.08 -7.10
C LEU A 111 11.01 -11.20 -8.12
N ALA A 112 11.14 -10.89 -9.41
CA ALA A 112 11.05 -11.86 -10.50
C ALA A 112 12.08 -12.98 -10.37
N ALA A 113 13.33 -12.67 -10.02
CA ALA A 113 14.40 -13.66 -9.81
C ALA A 113 14.12 -14.62 -8.64
N TYR A 114 13.25 -14.23 -7.69
CA TYR A 114 12.81 -15.09 -6.58
C TYR A 114 11.45 -15.75 -6.83
N GLY A 115 10.82 -15.54 -8.01
CA GLY A 115 9.50 -16.08 -8.34
C GLY A 115 8.36 -15.44 -7.54
N ILE A 116 8.52 -14.16 -7.15
CA ILE A 116 7.54 -13.41 -6.39
C ILE A 116 6.72 -12.53 -7.34
N PRO A 117 5.37 -12.53 -7.22
CA PRO A 117 4.53 -11.66 -8.01
C PRO A 117 4.93 -10.18 -7.92
N ASP A 118 4.87 -9.51 -9.06
CA ASP A 118 5.29 -8.12 -9.20
C ASP A 118 4.54 -7.15 -8.25
N ASP A 119 3.31 -7.48 -7.89
CA ASP A 119 2.49 -6.70 -6.96
C ASP A 119 3.13 -6.48 -5.59
N PHE A 120 4.07 -7.34 -5.18
CA PHE A 120 4.79 -7.15 -3.92
C PHE A 120 5.67 -5.90 -3.87
N LYS A 121 6.00 -5.29 -5.00
CA LYS A 121 6.68 -3.98 -5.07
C LYS A 121 5.91 -2.87 -4.36
N TYR A 122 4.57 -2.97 -4.31
CA TYR A 122 3.73 -1.97 -3.63
C TYR A 122 3.87 -2.00 -2.11
N ILE A 123 4.37 -3.09 -1.53
CA ILE A 123 4.74 -3.15 -0.10
C ILE A 123 5.74 -2.05 0.23
N ALA A 124 6.77 -1.86 -0.59
CA ALA A 124 7.79 -0.83 -0.35
C ALA A 124 7.18 0.59 -0.31
N LEU A 125 6.18 0.88 -1.15
CA LEU A 125 5.49 2.17 -1.13
C LEU A 125 4.57 2.33 0.09
N VAL A 126 3.88 1.27 0.50
CA VAL A 126 2.94 1.30 1.64
C VAL A 126 3.71 1.36 2.96
N GLU A 127 4.74 0.53 3.15
CA GLU A 127 5.52 0.42 4.39
C GLU A 127 6.36 1.67 4.67
N SER A 128 7.01 2.20 3.66
CA SER A 128 7.83 3.41 3.83
C SER A 128 7.01 4.66 4.13
N GLY A 129 5.70 4.66 3.91
CA GLY A 129 4.87 5.86 3.93
C GLY A 129 5.41 6.93 2.97
N LEU A 130 6.09 6.50 1.89
CA LEU A 130 6.81 7.32 0.91
C LEU A 130 8.01 8.10 1.52
N GLN A 131 8.54 7.63 2.65
CA GLN A 131 9.71 8.21 3.33
C GLN A 131 10.75 7.13 3.63
N GLU A 132 12.00 7.44 3.40
CA GLU A 132 13.12 6.58 3.77
C GLU A 132 13.55 6.95 5.20
N GLY A 133 12.94 6.30 6.18
CA GLY A 133 13.18 6.63 7.58
C GLY A 133 13.18 5.41 8.49
N THR A 134 13.45 5.68 9.76
CA THR A 134 13.29 4.71 10.84
C THR A 134 12.06 5.07 11.65
N SER A 135 11.15 4.12 11.83
CA SER A 135 9.95 4.31 12.64
C SER A 135 10.29 4.40 14.13
N HIS A 136 9.38 4.93 14.94
CA HIS A 136 9.53 4.96 16.41
C HIS A 136 9.77 3.58 17.04
N LYS A 137 9.39 2.50 16.36
CA LYS A 137 9.60 1.11 16.80
C LYS A 137 10.88 0.49 16.26
N GLY A 138 11.68 1.25 15.51
CA GLY A 138 12.94 0.80 14.98
C GLY A 138 12.87 0.05 13.65
N ALA A 139 11.70 -0.04 13.00
CA ALA A 139 11.62 -0.50 11.62
C ALA A 139 12.25 0.53 10.67
N SER A 140 13.01 0.11 9.66
CA SER A 140 13.79 1.03 8.81
C SER A 140 13.87 0.62 7.36
N GLY A 141 14.08 1.62 6.50
CA GLY A 141 14.20 1.48 5.05
C GLY A 141 12.85 1.34 4.36
N ILE A 142 12.87 1.17 3.03
CA ILE A 142 11.65 1.10 2.23
C ILE A 142 10.78 -0.13 2.54
N TRP A 143 11.39 -1.21 3.03
CA TRP A 143 10.75 -2.46 3.41
C TRP A 143 10.38 -2.52 4.90
N GLN A 144 10.69 -1.49 5.67
CA GLN A 144 10.42 -1.36 7.11
C GLN A 144 10.80 -2.62 7.94
N PHE A 145 11.99 -3.15 7.67
CA PHE A 145 12.51 -4.26 8.46
C PHE A 145 12.82 -3.87 9.91
N MET A 146 12.39 -4.70 10.84
CA MET A 146 12.93 -4.69 12.20
C MET A 146 14.38 -5.20 12.21
N PRO A 147 15.26 -4.71 13.12
CA PRO A 147 16.68 -5.09 13.13
C PRO A 147 16.91 -6.61 13.24
N GLY A 148 16.08 -7.30 14.03
CA GLY A 148 16.15 -8.75 14.21
C GLY A 148 15.86 -9.50 12.92
N THR A 149 14.72 -9.21 12.29
CA THR A 149 14.30 -9.79 11.02
C THR A 149 15.31 -9.50 9.91
N ALA A 150 15.79 -8.26 9.82
CA ALA A 150 16.79 -7.87 8.84
C ALA A 150 18.05 -8.76 8.88
N ARG A 151 18.56 -9.05 10.09
CA ARG A 151 19.75 -9.90 10.25
C ARG A 151 19.49 -11.36 9.85
N ILE A 152 18.29 -11.89 10.13
CA ILE A 152 17.90 -13.26 9.71
C ILE A 152 17.99 -13.40 8.20
N TYR A 153 17.57 -12.37 7.44
CA TYR A 153 17.63 -12.39 5.98
C TYR A 153 18.92 -11.81 5.39
N GLY A 154 19.98 -11.70 6.21
CA GLY A 154 21.35 -11.43 5.77
C GLY A 154 21.75 -9.97 5.69
N LEU A 155 20.96 -9.04 6.26
CA LEU A 155 21.33 -7.62 6.32
C LEU A 155 22.22 -7.31 7.52
N LYS A 156 23.27 -6.53 7.32
CA LYS A 156 24.11 -5.99 8.40
C LYS A 156 23.38 -4.80 9.02
N VAL A 157 23.05 -4.93 10.32
CA VAL A 157 22.40 -3.88 11.12
C VAL A 157 23.11 -3.75 12.45
N ASN A 158 23.91 -2.70 12.59
CA ASN A 158 24.65 -2.34 13.80
C ASN A 158 24.79 -0.81 13.93
N ARG A 159 25.57 -0.32 14.88
CA ARG A 159 25.75 1.13 15.13
C ARG A 159 26.40 1.87 13.94
N LYS A 160 27.21 1.20 13.10
CA LYS A 160 27.95 1.83 11.99
C LYS A 160 27.28 1.59 10.64
N ILE A 161 26.58 0.49 10.47
CA ILE A 161 26.01 0.03 9.19
C ILE A 161 24.56 -0.34 9.39
N ASP A 162 23.68 0.18 8.53
CA ASP A 162 22.26 -0.19 8.46
C ASP A 162 21.86 -0.47 7.00
N GLU A 163 22.03 -1.74 6.59
CA GLU A 163 21.73 -2.18 5.22
C GLU A 163 20.24 -2.25 4.89
N ARG A 164 19.35 -2.05 5.87
CA ARG A 164 17.91 -1.90 5.63
C ARG A 164 17.60 -0.70 4.74
N LYS A 165 18.48 0.32 4.76
CA LYS A 165 18.38 1.53 3.94
C LYS A 165 18.95 1.33 2.52
N ASN A 166 19.64 0.25 2.25
CA ASN A 166 20.13 -0.06 0.93
C ASN A 166 19.03 -0.71 0.11
N LEU A 167 18.57 -0.04 -0.95
CA LEU A 167 17.47 -0.46 -1.80
C LEU A 167 17.63 -1.91 -2.30
N ARG A 168 18.76 -2.23 -2.92
CA ARG A 168 19.01 -3.54 -3.52
C ARG A 168 19.12 -4.65 -2.45
N LYS A 169 19.92 -4.42 -1.40
CA LYS A 169 20.14 -5.43 -0.35
C LYS A 169 18.86 -5.71 0.43
N SER A 170 18.13 -4.66 0.80
CA SER A 170 16.87 -4.82 1.53
C SER A 170 15.77 -5.47 0.68
N THR A 171 15.77 -5.24 -0.63
CA THR A 171 14.86 -5.94 -1.55
C THR A 171 15.17 -7.43 -1.64
N ILE A 172 16.45 -7.82 -1.71
CA ILE A 172 16.85 -9.24 -1.67
C ILE A 172 16.41 -9.90 -0.35
N ALA A 173 16.58 -9.21 0.76
CA ALA A 173 16.13 -9.70 2.06
C ALA A 173 14.59 -9.84 2.12
N ALA A 174 13.86 -8.86 1.59
CA ALA A 174 12.41 -8.91 1.49
C ALA A 174 11.92 -10.07 0.63
N ALA A 175 12.56 -10.29 -0.52
CA ALA A 175 12.24 -11.40 -1.40
C ALA A 175 12.40 -12.76 -0.70
N LYS A 176 13.50 -12.96 0.06
CA LYS A 176 13.69 -14.18 0.86
C LYS A 176 12.60 -14.36 1.90
N TYR A 177 12.24 -13.30 2.62
CA TYR A 177 11.21 -13.35 3.64
C TYR A 177 9.83 -13.63 3.04
N ILE A 178 9.46 -12.96 1.96
CA ILE A 178 8.19 -13.18 1.25
C ILE A 178 8.08 -14.63 0.75
N LYS A 179 9.17 -15.19 0.21
CA LYS A 179 9.21 -16.57 -0.24
C LYS A 179 9.02 -17.56 0.89
N GLU A 180 9.62 -17.32 2.06
CA GLU A 180 9.42 -18.14 3.27
C GLU A 180 7.97 -18.08 3.74
N LEU A 181 7.35 -16.88 3.76
CA LEU A 181 5.95 -16.73 4.10
C LEU A 181 5.02 -17.47 3.13
N TYR A 182 5.36 -17.50 1.84
CA TYR A 182 4.59 -18.22 0.84
C TYR A 182 4.58 -19.74 1.09
N HIS A 183 5.71 -20.31 1.50
CA HIS A 183 5.77 -21.72 1.90
C HIS A 183 4.89 -22.06 3.12
N ILE A 184 4.53 -21.06 3.93
CA ILE A 184 3.66 -21.26 5.10
C ILE A 184 2.17 -21.15 4.72
N PHE A 185 1.82 -20.19 3.84
CA PHE A 185 0.42 -19.80 3.64
C PHE A 185 -0.17 -20.22 2.30
N ASP A 186 0.65 -20.45 1.28
CA ASP A 186 0.23 -20.78 -0.11
C ASP A 186 -0.87 -19.83 -0.66
N SER A 187 -0.89 -18.57 -0.17
CA SER A 187 -1.79 -17.50 -0.57
C SER A 187 -1.08 -16.16 -0.45
N TRP A 188 -1.02 -15.41 -1.54
CA TRP A 188 -0.32 -14.14 -1.61
C TRP A 188 -0.96 -13.04 -0.76
N THR A 189 -2.28 -13.04 -0.60
CA THR A 189 -2.97 -12.10 0.30
C THR A 189 -2.68 -12.40 1.77
N LEU A 190 -2.56 -13.68 2.15
CA LEU A 190 -2.13 -14.08 3.49
C LEU A 190 -0.65 -13.79 3.73
N VAL A 191 0.20 -13.99 2.71
CA VAL A 191 1.62 -13.59 2.76
C VAL A 191 1.77 -12.10 3.01
N ALA A 192 1.03 -11.27 2.28
CA ALA A 192 1.04 -9.82 2.49
C ALA A 192 0.57 -9.44 3.90
N ALA A 193 -0.48 -10.10 4.42
CA ALA A 193 -0.95 -9.88 5.79
C ALA A 193 0.08 -10.33 6.83
N ALA A 194 0.76 -11.46 6.59
CA ALA A 194 1.81 -11.98 7.47
C ALA A 194 3.07 -11.09 7.44
N TYR A 195 3.40 -10.52 6.29
CA TYR A 195 4.46 -9.51 6.19
C TYR A 195 4.20 -8.32 7.13
N ASN A 196 2.94 -7.86 7.20
CA ASN A 196 2.53 -6.73 8.03
C ASN A 196 2.53 -7.02 9.53
N VAL A 197 2.05 -8.21 9.98
CA VAL A 197 1.80 -8.46 11.41
C VAL A 197 2.56 -9.68 11.97
N GLY A 198 3.26 -10.41 11.12
CA GLY A 198 3.95 -11.66 11.45
C GLY A 198 3.12 -12.90 11.17
N ASP A 199 3.82 -13.94 10.75
CA ASP A 199 3.30 -15.27 10.40
C ASP A 199 2.54 -15.94 11.53
N VAL A 200 3.12 -15.95 12.74
CA VAL A 200 2.50 -16.55 13.93
C VAL A 200 1.12 -15.94 14.23
N HIS A 201 0.97 -14.62 14.02
CA HIS A 201 -0.32 -13.97 14.27
C HIS A 201 -1.36 -14.41 13.24
N ILE A 202 -1.03 -14.44 11.96
CA ILE A 202 -1.94 -14.86 10.89
C ILE A 202 -2.31 -16.32 11.07
N GLN A 203 -1.33 -17.21 11.32
CA GLN A 203 -1.59 -18.64 11.58
C GLN A 203 -2.56 -18.85 12.75
N LYS A 204 -2.37 -18.09 13.84
CA LYS A 204 -3.28 -18.12 15.00
C LYS A 204 -4.69 -17.68 14.60
N GLN A 205 -4.84 -16.67 13.74
CA GLN A 205 -6.16 -16.20 13.33
C GLN A 205 -6.85 -17.19 12.38
N ILE A 206 -6.11 -17.80 11.46
CA ILE A 206 -6.59 -18.89 10.60
C ILE A 206 -7.15 -20.03 11.44
N ASN A 207 -6.35 -20.54 12.38
CA ASN A 207 -6.75 -21.67 13.24
C ASN A 207 -7.95 -21.30 14.14
N LYS A 208 -7.95 -20.10 14.75
CA LYS A 208 -9.03 -19.64 15.63
C LYS A 208 -10.36 -19.50 14.90
N GLN A 209 -10.33 -19.06 13.64
CA GLN A 209 -11.54 -18.75 12.87
C GLN A 209 -11.90 -19.86 11.88
N ASN A 210 -11.08 -20.90 11.76
CA ASN A 210 -11.16 -21.95 10.75
C ASN A 210 -11.40 -21.34 9.34
N GLN A 211 -10.56 -20.35 8.98
CA GLN A 211 -10.72 -19.55 7.77
C GLN A 211 -9.35 -19.16 7.23
N ASP A 212 -9.06 -19.50 6.00
CA ASP A 212 -7.83 -19.26 5.26
C ASP A 212 -7.93 -18.19 4.17
N ASN A 213 -9.09 -17.57 4.01
CA ASN A 213 -9.25 -16.44 3.08
C ASN A 213 -9.06 -15.12 3.82
N TYR A 214 -8.04 -14.33 3.41
CA TYR A 214 -7.73 -13.04 4.02
C TYR A 214 -8.95 -12.11 4.13
N PHE A 215 -9.75 -12.01 3.08
CA PHE A 215 -10.90 -11.08 3.03
C PHE A 215 -12.03 -11.47 3.98
N LYS A 216 -12.08 -12.75 4.36
CA LYS A 216 -13.07 -13.30 5.31
C LYS A 216 -12.55 -13.30 6.75
N LEU A 217 -11.24 -13.26 6.98
CA LEU A 217 -10.66 -13.18 8.31
C LEU A 217 -11.05 -11.89 9.05
N LYS A 218 -11.41 -12.03 10.32
CA LYS A 218 -11.60 -10.92 11.25
C LYS A 218 -10.26 -10.56 11.87
N LEU A 219 -9.58 -9.60 11.28
CA LEU A 219 -8.29 -9.08 11.73
C LEU A 219 -8.46 -7.71 12.36
N ASN A 220 -7.43 -7.22 13.07
CA ASN A 220 -7.40 -5.84 13.57
C ASN A 220 -7.53 -4.84 12.40
N ARG A 221 -7.81 -3.57 12.73
CA ARG A 221 -8.07 -2.52 11.74
C ARG A 221 -6.91 -2.35 10.74
N GLU A 222 -5.68 -2.45 11.22
CA GLU A 222 -4.46 -2.27 10.41
C GLU A 222 -4.28 -3.42 9.44
N THR A 223 -4.09 -4.63 9.95
CA THR A 223 -3.82 -5.83 9.15
C THR A 223 -5.01 -6.18 8.25
N GLY A 224 -6.24 -6.07 8.77
CA GLY A 224 -7.43 -6.28 7.95
C GLY A 224 -7.64 -5.24 6.85
N GLY A 225 -6.93 -4.10 6.89
CA GLY A 225 -6.91 -3.08 5.83
C GLY A 225 -5.71 -3.17 4.89
N TYR A 226 -4.74 -4.03 5.20
CA TYR A 226 -3.42 -3.98 4.58
C TYR A 226 -3.45 -4.33 3.08
N VAL A 227 -4.03 -5.46 2.71
CA VAL A 227 -4.12 -5.86 1.29
C VAL A 227 -4.96 -4.86 0.48
N TYR A 228 -6.01 -4.27 1.06
CA TYR A 228 -6.78 -3.20 0.41
C TYR A 228 -5.91 -1.97 0.11
N LYS A 229 -4.94 -1.66 0.99
CA LYS A 229 -3.96 -0.58 0.75
C LYS A 229 -3.03 -0.94 -0.40
N LEU A 230 -2.56 -2.18 -0.47
CA LEU A 230 -1.70 -2.65 -1.56
C LEU A 230 -2.42 -2.59 -2.90
N ILE A 231 -3.65 -3.11 -2.99
CA ILE A 231 -4.51 -3.01 -4.18
C ILE A 231 -4.74 -1.54 -4.56
N SER A 232 -5.04 -0.68 -3.58
CA SER A 232 -5.24 0.76 -3.85
C SER A 232 -3.97 1.43 -4.34
N MET A 233 -2.80 1.09 -3.78
CA MET A 233 -1.51 1.60 -4.22
C MET A 233 -1.20 1.17 -5.66
N LYS A 234 -1.40 -0.13 -5.97
CA LYS A 234 -1.30 -0.68 -7.33
C LYS A 234 -2.16 0.14 -8.29
N GLU A 235 -3.44 0.25 -7.98
CA GLU A 235 -4.43 0.88 -8.84
C GLU A 235 -4.10 2.35 -9.13
N VAL A 236 -3.75 3.15 -8.13
CA VAL A 236 -3.44 4.57 -8.35
C VAL A 236 -2.08 4.78 -9.04
N VAL A 237 -1.13 3.89 -8.87
CA VAL A 237 0.15 3.94 -9.56
C VAL A 237 0.00 3.50 -11.01
N GLU A 238 -0.78 2.47 -11.29
CA GLU A 238 -0.98 1.94 -12.64
C GLU A 238 -1.94 2.77 -13.49
N ASN A 239 -2.96 3.37 -12.88
CA ASN A 239 -3.99 4.15 -13.54
C ASN A 239 -4.06 5.61 -13.01
N PRO A 240 -2.95 6.38 -13.05
CA PRO A 240 -2.85 7.66 -12.35
C PRO A 240 -3.93 8.67 -12.76
N ALA A 241 -4.22 8.77 -14.05
CA ALA A 241 -5.21 9.73 -14.55
C ALA A 241 -6.62 9.49 -14.00
N ARG A 242 -7.02 8.21 -13.82
CA ARG A 242 -8.31 7.83 -13.24
C ARG A 242 -8.51 8.37 -11.82
N TYR A 243 -7.40 8.51 -11.07
CA TYR A 243 -7.41 8.94 -9.68
C TYR A 243 -6.92 10.37 -9.47
N GLY A 244 -6.90 11.17 -10.55
CA GLY A 244 -6.56 12.59 -10.52
C GLY A 244 -5.07 12.91 -10.45
N TYR A 245 -4.20 11.90 -10.61
CA TYR A 245 -2.75 12.10 -10.65
C TYR A 245 -2.26 12.46 -12.04
N ARG A 246 -1.21 13.28 -12.08
CA ARG A 246 -0.44 13.48 -13.33
C ARG A 246 0.62 12.37 -13.44
N PRO A 247 0.67 11.62 -14.54
CA PRO A 247 1.66 10.58 -14.72
C PRO A 247 3.09 11.12 -14.60
N ALA A 248 3.94 10.45 -13.82
CA ALA A 248 5.35 10.80 -13.74
C ALA A 248 6.07 10.34 -15.02
N LYS A 249 6.77 11.25 -15.70
CA LYS A 249 7.48 10.94 -16.96
C LYS A 249 8.41 9.74 -16.85
N GLY A 250 9.19 9.63 -15.77
CA GLY A 250 10.09 8.51 -15.53
C GLY A 250 9.39 7.16 -15.40
N LEU A 251 8.20 7.11 -14.78
CA LEU A 251 7.42 5.88 -14.65
C LEU A 251 6.82 5.44 -15.99
N ILE A 252 6.41 6.41 -16.83
CA ILE A 252 5.90 6.13 -18.19
C ILE A 252 7.03 5.53 -19.04
N ALA A 253 8.19 6.16 -19.05
CA ALA A 253 9.36 5.69 -19.81
C ALA A 253 9.77 4.27 -19.38
N TYR A 254 9.87 4.01 -18.09
CA TYR A 254 10.18 2.70 -17.55
C TYR A 254 9.17 1.61 -17.97
N ARG A 255 7.87 1.92 -17.93
CA ARG A 255 6.82 0.99 -18.36
C ARG A 255 6.85 0.69 -19.84
N GLN A 256 7.13 1.70 -20.67
CA GLN A 256 7.28 1.52 -22.11
C GLN A 256 8.47 0.60 -22.43
N GLU A 257 9.61 0.82 -21.79
CA GLU A 257 10.81 -0.01 -21.96
C GLU A 257 10.55 -1.48 -21.55
N ASN A 258 9.86 -1.71 -20.43
CA ASN A 258 9.55 -3.08 -19.98
C ASN A 258 8.51 -3.77 -20.87
N LYS A 259 7.54 -3.05 -21.43
CA LYS A 259 6.65 -3.63 -22.44
C LYS A 259 7.43 -4.12 -23.66
N PHE A 260 8.37 -3.33 -24.17
CA PHE A 260 9.22 -3.76 -25.29
C PHE A 260 10.03 -5.02 -24.97
N LYS A 261 10.58 -5.14 -23.75
CA LYS A 261 11.34 -6.33 -23.31
C LYS A 261 10.48 -7.58 -23.12
N ALA A 262 9.20 -7.44 -22.85
CA ALA A 262 8.29 -8.58 -22.68
C ALA A 262 7.78 -9.15 -24.02
N TYR A 263 7.94 -8.42 -25.14
CA TYR A 263 7.52 -8.84 -26.47
C TYR A 263 8.68 -9.30 -27.38
N ASN A 264 9.91 -9.18 -26.90
CA ASN A 264 11.14 -9.68 -27.56
C ASN A 264 11.81 -10.77 -26.72
#